data_9d43c7523664c84a5125e4a6278e132b
#
_entry.id   9d43c7523664c84a5125e4a6278e132b
#
_cell.length_a   1.000
_cell.length_b   1.000
_cell.length_c   1.000
_cell.angle_alpha   90.00
_cell.angle_beta   90.00
_cell.angle_gamma   90.00
#
_symmetry.space_group_name_H-M   'P 1'
#
loop_
_entity.id
_entity.type
_entity.pdbx_description
1 polymer ?
#
loop_
_entity_poly.entity_id
_entity_poly.type
_entity_poly.pdbx_seq_one_letter_code
_entity_poly.pdbx_strand_id
1 'polypeptide(L)'
;MNAQESLRPLVHLPGVPEAVETARKAIDEVHEHPANRRGWATTAAEASVRAARASAAVAGGAVEIPEEGTVTDPLLAGSLRVAEALGPLLPTWQRAPLQALARLHVLAAADLVGADEQERLGRPRADEEVSSRLELLARTVTELGGQAQAAIPGPVQAAVVHGELLALAPFGEVDGIIARAAARLTVIASGLDPKGLVVPEVAHFRRQDEYASTARRFSSGSTEGVAAWITYCCRSLEAGAREARSIADSVRS
;
A
#
# COMPACT_ATOMS: atom_id res chain seq x y z
N MET A 1 -8.01 -25.23 -1.45
CA MET A 1 -6.73 -24.67 -0.95
C MET A 1 -7.05 -23.30 -0.38
N ASN A 2 -6.74 -23.04 0.88
CA ASN A 2 -6.99 -21.76 1.51
C ASN A 2 -5.83 -20.76 1.24
N ALA A 3 -6.04 -19.48 1.50
CA ALA A 3 -5.04 -18.43 1.24
C ALA A 3 -3.71 -18.68 1.96
N GLN A 4 -3.74 -19.21 3.19
CA GLN A 4 -2.53 -19.52 3.94
C GLN A 4 -1.70 -20.61 3.28
N GLU A 5 -2.34 -21.69 2.82
CA GLU A 5 -1.66 -22.78 2.10
C GLU A 5 -1.03 -22.29 0.80
N SER A 6 -1.73 -21.40 0.08
CA SER A 6 -1.26 -20.85 -1.20
C SER A 6 -0.06 -19.92 -1.03
N LEU A 7 -0.04 -19.10 0.04
CA LEU A 7 1.02 -18.13 0.26
C LEU A 7 2.19 -18.64 1.11
N ARG A 8 2.02 -19.76 1.82
CA ARG A 8 3.05 -20.35 2.69
C ARG A 8 4.40 -20.58 1.98
N PRO A 9 4.47 -21.06 0.74
CA PRO A 9 5.73 -21.22 0.03
C PRO A 9 6.51 -19.91 -0.13
N LEU A 10 5.81 -18.77 -0.27
CA LEU A 10 6.44 -17.46 -0.46
C LEU A 10 7.27 -17.00 0.74
N VAL A 11 6.88 -17.42 1.93
CA VAL A 11 7.57 -17.08 3.19
C VAL A 11 8.97 -17.69 3.25
N HIS A 12 9.19 -18.79 2.51
CA HIS A 12 10.45 -19.54 2.51
C HIS A 12 11.33 -19.26 1.28
N LEU A 13 10.93 -18.31 0.43
CA LEU A 13 11.74 -17.94 -0.74
C LEU A 13 13.10 -17.32 -0.29
N PRO A 14 14.15 -17.48 -1.10
CA PRO A 14 15.48 -16.99 -0.77
C PRO A 14 15.48 -15.48 -0.44
N GLY A 15 16.02 -15.11 0.72
CA GLY A 15 16.14 -13.74 1.22
C GLY A 15 14.85 -13.16 1.82
N VAL A 16 13.70 -13.84 1.69
CA VAL A 16 12.42 -13.33 2.24
C VAL A 16 12.38 -13.39 3.76
N PRO A 17 12.77 -14.50 4.43
CA PRO A 17 12.71 -14.56 5.90
C PRO A 17 13.51 -13.43 6.58
N GLU A 18 14.73 -13.20 6.14
CA GLU A 18 15.62 -12.18 6.68
C GLU A 18 15.09 -10.76 6.43
N ALA A 19 14.54 -10.52 5.22
CA ALA A 19 13.97 -9.23 4.86
C ALA A 19 12.70 -8.93 5.68
N VAL A 20 11.85 -9.92 5.90
CA VAL A 20 10.64 -9.81 6.74
C VAL A 20 11.02 -9.48 8.18
N GLU A 21 11.99 -10.16 8.77
CA GLU A 21 12.40 -9.92 10.15
C GLU A 21 13.02 -8.52 10.32
N THR A 22 13.86 -8.08 9.36
CA THR A 22 14.45 -6.74 9.35
C THR A 22 13.37 -5.65 9.28
N ALA A 23 12.39 -5.80 8.36
CA ALA A 23 11.30 -4.86 8.23
C ALA A 23 10.45 -4.80 9.51
N ARG A 24 10.10 -5.96 10.09
CA ARG A 24 9.33 -6.05 11.32
C ARG A 24 10.02 -5.33 12.48
N LYS A 25 11.31 -5.62 12.70
CA LYS A 25 12.09 -4.97 13.75
C LYS A 25 12.13 -3.45 13.59
N ALA A 26 12.36 -2.96 12.37
CA ALA A 26 12.38 -1.52 12.09
C ALA A 26 11.02 -0.85 12.39
N ILE A 27 9.91 -1.53 12.12
CA ILE A 27 8.56 -1.03 12.41
C ILE A 27 8.27 -1.06 13.92
N ASP A 28 8.65 -2.13 14.62
CA ASP A 28 8.50 -2.22 16.06
C ASP A 28 9.23 -1.06 16.77
N GLU A 29 10.45 -0.71 16.32
CA GLU A 29 11.21 0.45 16.82
C GLU A 29 10.46 1.79 16.62
N VAL A 30 9.71 1.95 15.53
CA VAL A 30 8.87 3.13 15.30
C VAL A 30 7.73 3.21 16.32
N HIS A 31 7.08 2.09 16.60
CA HIS A 31 5.98 2.03 17.58
C HIS A 31 6.45 2.26 19.02
N GLU A 32 7.70 1.86 19.32
CA GLU A 32 8.32 2.08 20.63
C GLU A 32 8.82 3.51 20.82
N HIS A 33 8.92 4.31 19.76
CA HIS A 33 9.40 5.69 19.85
C HIS A 33 8.54 6.53 20.81
N PRO A 34 9.16 7.33 21.72
CA PRO A 34 8.42 8.06 22.77
C PRO A 34 7.30 8.96 22.23
N ALA A 35 7.50 9.64 21.08
CA ALA A 35 6.46 10.45 20.43
C ALA A 35 5.26 9.61 20.00
N ASN A 36 5.48 8.35 19.56
CA ASN A 36 4.44 7.46 19.06
C ASN A 36 3.70 6.67 20.15
N ARG A 37 4.22 6.65 21.38
CA ARG A 37 3.54 6.00 22.51
C ARG A 37 2.29 6.76 22.96
N ARG A 38 2.30 8.09 22.93
CA ARG A 38 1.21 8.95 23.44
C ARG A 38 0.64 9.90 22.42
N GLY A 39 1.45 10.43 21.48
CA GLY A 39 1.10 11.44 20.49
C GLY A 39 1.07 10.93 19.05
N TRP A 40 0.90 9.65 18.82
CA TRP A 40 1.01 9.01 17.49
C TRP A 40 0.07 9.60 16.43
N ALA A 41 -1.05 10.22 16.83
CA ALA A 41 -2.00 10.78 15.86
C ALA A 41 -1.38 11.89 15.01
N THR A 42 -0.53 12.76 15.60
CA THR A 42 0.16 13.83 14.87
C THR A 42 1.20 13.24 13.90
N THR A 43 1.99 12.26 14.36
CA THR A 43 2.98 11.59 13.50
C THR A 43 2.32 10.78 12.39
N ALA A 44 1.17 10.14 12.66
CA ALA A 44 0.39 9.43 11.65
C ALA A 44 -0.20 10.37 10.58
N ALA A 45 -0.69 11.54 10.99
CA ALA A 45 -1.20 12.55 10.05
C ALA A 45 -0.08 13.03 9.10
N GLU A 46 1.09 13.37 9.64
CA GLU A 46 2.24 13.77 8.83
C GLU A 46 2.73 12.63 7.92
N ALA A 47 2.80 11.40 8.44
CA ALA A 47 3.15 10.22 7.65
C ALA A 47 2.15 10.00 6.50
N SER A 48 0.86 10.20 6.74
CA SER A 48 -0.20 10.07 5.74
C SER A 48 -0.04 11.09 4.60
N VAL A 49 0.24 12.35 4.93
CA VAL A 49 0.50 13.40 3.93
C VAL A 49 1.76 13.11 3.12
N ARG A 50 2.87 12.69 3.76
CA ARG A 50 4.10 12.31 3.05
C ARG A 50 3.89 11.12 2.13
N ALA A 51 3.13 10.12 2.56
CA ALA A 51 2.76 8.97 1.74
C ALA A 51 1.94 9.39 0.51
N ALA A 52 0.95 10.27 0.67
CA ALA A 52 0.14 10.78 -0.43
C ALA A 52 0.98 11.52 -1.47
N ARG A 53 1.84 12.44 -1.02
CA ARG A 53 2.76 13.19 -1.89
C ARG A 53 3.70 12.27 -2.66
N ALA A 54 4.34 11.33 -1.97
CA ALA A 54 5.24 10.37 -2.60
C ALA A 54 4.47 9.46 -3.58
N SER A 55 3.26 9.03 -3.23
CA SER A 55 2.40 8.21 -4.08
C SER A 55 1.98 8.94 -5.35
N ALA A 56 1.60 10.22 -5.25
CA ALA A 56 1.32 11.07 -6.41
C ALA A 56 2.55 11.22 -7.32
N ALA A 57 3.71 11.51 -6.73
CA ALA A 57 4.96 11.68 -7.48
C ALA A 57 5.40 10.41 -8.23
N VAL A 58 5.21 9.21 -7.64
CA VAL A 58 5.45 7.94 -8.34
C VAL A 58 4.50 7.76 -9.52
N ALA A 59 3.30 8.33 -9.47
CA ALA A 59 2.34 8.31 -10.56
C ALA A 59 2.53 9.46 -11.58
N GLY A 60 3.54 10.31 -11.40
CA GLY A 60 3.82 11.45 -12.28
C GLY A 60 3.11 12.75 -11.90
N GLY A 61 2.44 12.79 -10.74
CA GLY A 61 1.79 13.99 -10.20
C GLY A 61 2.74 14.90 -9.43
N ALA A 62 2.20 16.04 -8.96
CA ALA A 62 2.93 17.02 -8.18
C ALA A 62 3.35 16.48 -6.80
N VAL A 63 4.48 17.00 -6.30
CA VAL A 63 5.02 16.67 -4.97
C VAL A 63 4.63 17.71 -3.93
N GLU A 64 4.45 18.96 -4.34
CA GLU A 64 4.26 20.09 -3.45
C GLU A 64 2.78 20.37 -3.24
N ILE A 65 2.39 20.54 -1.98
CA ILE A 65 1.08 21.07 -1.60
C ILE A 65 1.24 22.59 -1.54
N PRO A 66 0.42 23.37 -2.27
CA PRO A 66 0.50 24.83 -2.21
C PRO A 66 0.23 25.32 -0.78
N GLU A 67 0.99 26.34 -0.36
CA GLU A 67 0.78 26.98 0.97
C GLU A 67 -0.58 27.70 1.04
N GLU A 68 -1.01 28.25 -0.08
CA GLU A 68 -2.31 28.92 -0.22
C GLU A 68 -3.08 28.38 -1.43
N GLY A 69 -4.40 28.30 -1.31
CA GLY A 69 -5.28 27.85 -2.38
C GLY A 69 -5.61 26.37 -2.33
N THR A 70 -6.02 25.83 -3.48
CA THR A 70 -6.43 24.41 -3.63
C THR A 70 -5.39 23.62 -4.39
N VAL A 71 -5.27 22.34 -4.07
CA VAL A 71 -4.45 21.39 -4.85
C VAL A 71 -5.11 21.19 -6.22
N THR A 72 -4.43 21.64 -7.27
CA THR A 72 -4.94 21.58 -8.66
C THR A 72 -4.46 20.34 -9.42
N ASP A 73 -3.34 19.72 -9.00
CA ASP A 73 -2.87 18.49 -9.60
C ASP A 73 -3.81 17.32 -9.24
N PRO A 74 -4.44 16.65 -10.21
CA PRO A 74 -5.47 15.64 -9.95
C PRO A 74 -4.91 14.39 -9.27
N LEU A 75 -3.66 14.00 -9.56
CA LEU A 75 -3.03 12.83 -8.93
C LEU A 75 -2.67 13.11 -7.48
N LEU A 76 -2.20 14.32 -7.16
CA LEU A 76 -1.94 14.73 -5.77
C LEU A 76 -3.24 14.86 -4.98
N ALA A 77 -4.26 15.53 -5.54
CA ALA A 77 -5.57 15.66 -4.91
C ALA A 77 -6.21 14.28 -4.65
N GLY A 78 -6.16 13.38 -5.63
CA GLY A 78 -6.63 12.00 -5.51
C GLY A 78 -5.86 11.22 -4.44
N SER A 79 -4.53 11.33 -4.41
CA SER A 79 -3.68 10.66 -3.41
C SER A 79 -3.96 11.15 -1.99
N LEU A 80 -4.22 12.44 -1.78
CA LEU A 80 -4.59 13.00 -0.49
C LEU A 80 -5.94 12.48 -0.01
N ARG A 81 -6.97 12.46 -0.88
CA ARG A 81 -8.29 11.88 -0.57
C ARG A 81 -8.19 10.39 -0.21
N VAL A 82 -7.37 9.63 -0.94
CA VAL A 82 -7.10 8.22 -0.65
C VAL A 82 -6.46 8.07 0.72
N ALA A 83 -5.44 8.86 1.04
CA ALA A 83 -4.73 8.79 2.32
C ALA A 83 -5.65 9.09 3.51
N GLU A 84 -6.52 10.11 3.39
CA GLU A 84 -7.53 10.45 4.41
C GLU A 84 -8.54 9.31 4.63
N ALA A 85 -8.88 8.58 3.56
CA ALA A 85 -9.88 7.53 3.61
C ALA A 85 -9.36 6.19 4.18
N LEU A 86 -8.06 5.97 4.34
CA LEU A 86 -7.52 4.66 4.73
C LEU A 86 -8.06 4.18 6.08
N GLY A 87 -8.07 5.03 7.10
CA GLY A 87 -8.60 4.67 8.42
C GLY A 87 -10.08 4.24 8.35
N PRO A 88 -10.98 5.07 7.83
CA PRO A 88 -12.39 4.70 7.61
C PRO A 88 -12.61 3.46 6.74
N LEU A 89 -11.73 3.19 5.77
CA LEU A 89 -11.85 2.04 4.87
C LEU A 89 -11.33 0.73 5.46
N LEU A 90 -10.56 0.76 6.54
CA LEU A 90 -9.97 -0.44 7.12
C LEU A 90 -10.99 -1.55 7.43
N PRO A 91 -12.15 -1.28 8.07
CA PRO A 91 -13.16 -2.32 8.29
C PRO A 91 -13.76 -2.88 6.99
N THR A 92 -13.87 -2.03 5.95
CA THR A 92 -14.36 -2.46 4.63
C THR A 92 -13.29 -3.32 3.95
N TRP A 93 -12.02 -2.94 4.01
CA TRP A 93 -10.90 -3.72 3.49
C TRP A 93 -10.88 -5.15 4.05
N GLN A 94 -11.09 -5.30 5.34
CA GLN A 94 -11.08 -6.61 6.00
C GLN A 94 -12.28 -7.51 5.64
N ARG A 95 -13.44 -6.93 5.29
CA ARG A 95 -14.68 -7.69 5.06
C ARG A 95 -15.13 -7.75 3.61
N ALA A 96 -14.88 -6.72 2.85
CA ALA A 96 -15.33 -6.54 1.48
C ALA A 96 -14.28 -5.80 0.64
N PRO A 97 -13.08 -6.41 0.40
CA PRO A 97 -11.95 -5.74 -0.26
C PRO A 97 -12.28 -5.12 -1.62
N LEU A 98 -13.16 -5.76 -2.41
CA LEU A 98 -13.59 -5.20 -3.71
C LEU A 98 -14.32 -3.86 -3.56
N GLN A 99 -15.14 -3.71 -2.51
CA GLN A 99 -15.80 -2.43 -2.22
C GLN A 99 -14.79 -1.36 -1.79
N ALA A 100 -13.77 -1.75 -1.01
CA ALA A 100 -12.69 -0.84 -0.64
C ALA A 100 -11.89 -0.40 -1.87
N LEU A 101 -11.52 -1.31 -2.78
CA LEU A 101 -10.85 -0.99 -4.04
C LEU A 101 -11.69 -0.06 -4.92
N ALA A 102 -12.99 -0.34 -5.07
CA ALA A 102 -13.90 0.54 -5.80
C ALA A 102 -13.93 1.96 -5.20
N ARG A 103 -13.98 2.07 -3.87
CA ARG A 103 -13.96 3.37 -3.20
C ARG A 103 -12.62 4.09 -3.37
N LEU A 104 -11.49 3.37 -3.28
CA LEU A 104 -10.16 3.93 -3.56
C LEU A 104 -10.07 4.48 -4.98
N HIS A 105 -10.62 3.75 -5.97
CA HIS A 105 -10.66 4.23 -7.36
C HIS A 105 -11.48 5.52 -7.49
N VAL A 106 -12.69 5.58 -6.92
CA VAL A 106 -13.51 6.81 -6.91
C VAL A 106 -12.73 7.99 -6.34
N LEU A 107 -12.02 7.81 -5.22
CA LEU A 107 -11.27 8.88 -4.57
C LEU A 107 -10.03 9.31 -5.38
N ALA A 108 -9.31 8.34 -5.93
CA ALA A 108 -8.09 8.59 -6.68
C ALA A 108 -8.34 9.27 -8.03
N ALA A 109 -9.42 8.86 -8.74
CA ALA A 109 -9.69 9.25 -10.13
C ALA A 109 -10.75 10.34 -10.28
N ALA A 110 -11.29 10.90 -9.20
CA ALA A 110 -12.41 11.85 -9.25
C ALA A 110 -12.16 13.06 -10.16
N ASP A 111 -10.93 13.56 -10.23
CA ASP A 111 -10.56 14.72 -11.03
C ASP A 111 -9.93 14.36 -12.39
N LEU A 112 -9.79 13.05 -12.68
CA LEU A 112 -9.23 12.53 -13.93
C LEU A 112 -10.33 12.11 -14.92
N VAL A 113 -11.53 11.82 -14.43
CA VAL A 113 -12.65 11.30 -15.22
C VAL A 113 -13.62 12.43 -15.55
N GLY A 114 -13.89 12.61 -16.86
CA GLY A 114 -14.84 13.59 -17.34
C GLY A 114 -16.28 13.32 -16.90
N ALA A 115 -17.15 14.33 -17.03
CA ALA A 115 -18.55 14.23 -16.60
C ALA A 115 -19.34 13.11 -17.31
N ASP A 116 -18.97 12.81 -18.53
CA ASP A 116 -19.55 11.77 -19.40
C ASP A 116 -19.04 10.35 -19.11
N GLU A 117 -17.97 10.22 -18.32
CA GLU A 117 -17.36 8.94 -17.97
C GLU A 117 -17.50 8.58 -16.47
N GLN A 118 -18.27 9.34 -15.71
CA GLN A 118 -18.45 9.16 -14.25
C GLN A 118 -18.90 7.74 -13.86
N GLU A 119 -19.61 7.04 -14.73
CA GLU A 119 -20.02 5.65 -14.52
C GLU A 119 -18.86 4.64 -14.48
N ARG A 120 -17.66 5.00 -14.93
CA ARG A 120 -16.45 4.18 -14.86
C ARG A 120 -15.83 4.19 -13.47
N LEU A 121 -16.14 5.22 -12.66
CA LEU A 121 -15.59 5.33 -11.31
C LEU A 121 -16.04 4.15 -10.43
N GLY A 122 -15.06 3.55 -9.76
CA GLY A 122 -15.29 2.40 -8.89
C GLY A 122 -15.43 1.06 -9.61
N ARG A 123 -15.38 1.04 -10.95
CA ARG A 123 -15.49 -0.18 -11.74
C ARG A 123 -14.13 -0.58 -12.32
N PRO A 124 -13.69 -1.82 -12.12
CA PRO A 124 -12.52 -2.33 -12.83
C PRO A 124 -12.84 -2.50 -14.32
N ARG A 125 -11.81 -2.55 -15.15
CA ARG A 125 -11.99 -2.84 -16.57
C ARG A 125 -12.72 -4.17 -16.78
N ALA A 126 -13.58 -4.22 -17.79
CA ALA A 126 -14.41 -5.38 -18.13
C ALA A 126 -13.54 -6.46 -18.81
N ASP A 127 -12.97 -7.35 -17.99
CA ASP A 127 -12.07 -8.42 -18.38
C ASP A 127 -12.28 -9.58 -17.42
N GLU A 128 -12.48 -10.81 -17.94
CA GLU A 128 -12.81 -11.98 -17.13
C GLU A 128 -11.61 -12.42 -16.26
N GLU A 129 -10.38 -12.33 -16.78
CA GLU A 129 -9.17 -12.64 -16.02
C GLU A 129 -9.00 -11.67 -14.86
N VAL A 130 -9.18 -10.37 -15.12
CA VAL A 130 -9.11 -9.33 -14.08
C VAL A 130 -10.16 -9.58 -13.01
N SER A 131 -11.40 -9.86 -13.40
CA SER A 131 -12.48 -10.13 -12.45
C SER A 131 -12.18 -11.34 -11.57
N SER A 132 -11.78 -12.46 -12.16
CA SER A 132 -11.44 -13.69 -11.45
C SER A 132 -10.28 -13.51 -10.47
N ARG A 133 -9.23 -12.80 -10.89
CA ARG A 133 -8.06 -12.55 -10.03
C ARG A 133 -8.35 -11.55 -8.93
N LEU A 134 -9.16 -10.52 -9.16
CA LEU A 134 -9.62 -9.61 -8.11
C LEU A 134 -10.47 -10.33 -7.06
N GLU A 135 -11.35 -11.26 -7.47
CA GLU A 135 -12.10 -12.10 -6.54
C GLU A 135 -11.20 -13.01 -5.72
N LEU A 136 -10.17 -13.60 -6.34
CA LEU A 136 -9.18 -14.41 -5.62
C LEU A 136 -8.40 -13.55 -4.61
N LEU A 137 -7.95 -12.36 -5.01
CA LEU A 137 -7.28 -11.41 -4.13
C LEU A 137 -8.18 -11.03 -2.95
N ALA A 138 -9.44 -10.72 -3.21
CA ALA A 138 -10.40 -10.36 -2.17
C ALA A 138 -10.63 -11.49 -1.15
N ARG A 139 -10.80 -12.72 -1.62
CA ARG A 139 -10.87 -13.90 -0.75
C ARG A 139 -9.61 -14.04 0.09
N THR A 140 -8.43 -13.91 -0.52
CA THR A 140 -7.14 -13.98 0.17
C THR A 140 -7.05 -12.95 1.29
N VAL A 141 -7.39 -11.69 1.03
CA VAL A 141 -7.38 -10.61 2.03
C VAL A 141 -8.35 -10.91 3.17
N THR A 142 -9.57 -11.36 2.86
CA THR A 142 -10.59 -11.67 3.86
C THR A 142 -10.18 -12.85 4.75
N GLU A 143 -9.61 -13.90 4.17
CA GLU A 143 -9.16 -15.07 4.92
C GLU A 143 -7.96 -14.77 5.84
N LEU A 144 -7.05 -13.88 5.43
CA LEU A 144 -5.88 -13.49 6.22
C LEU A 144 -6.19 -12.45 7.28
N GLY A 145 -7.10 -11.51 6.99
CA GLY A 145 -7.43 -10.37 7.87
C GLY A 145 -8.16 -10.72 9.16
N GLY A 146 -8.71 -11.94 9.29
CA GLY A 146 -9.44 -12.40 10.49
C GLY A 146 -8.56 -13.11 11.53
N GLN A 147 -7.27 -13.28 11.29
CA GLN A 147 -6.42 -14.12 12.14
C GLN A 147 -5.30 -13.30 12.80
N ALA A 148 -5.44 -13.07 14.10
CA ALA A 148 -4.42 -12.36 14.92
C ALA A 148 -3.04 -13.05 14.94
N GLN A 149 -2.92 -14.27 14.42
CA GLN A 149 -1.68 -15.04 14.26
C GLN A 149 -1.67 -15.70 12.89
N ALA A 150 -1.81 -14.90 11.81
CA ALA A 150 -1.69 -15.44 10.46
C ALA A 150 -0.30 -16.09 10.28
N ALA A 151 -0.27 -17.31 9.72
CA ALA A 151 0.97 -18.00 9.38
C ALA A 151 1.78 -17.26 8.28
N ILE A 152 1.17 -16.27 7.63
CA ILE A 152 1.80 -15.43 6.60
C ILE A 152 2.12 -14.06 7.20
N PRO A 153 3.40 -13.66 7.25
CA PRO A 153 3.81 -12.36 7.78
C PRO A 153 3.18 -11.17 7.02
N GLY A 154 2.81 -10.11 7.74
CA GLY A 154 2.22 -8.89 7.18
C GLY A 154 2.97 -8.29 5.99
N PRO A 155 4.32 -8.20 6.01
CA PRO A 155 5.08 -7.73 4.86
C PRO A 155 4.87 -8.57 3.59
N VAL A 156 4.74 -9.89 3.72
CA VAL A 156 4.49 -10.79 2.58
C VAL A 156 3.07 -10.59 2.06
N GLN A 157 2.07 -10.50 2.96
CA GLN A 157 0.68 -10.23 2.57
C GLN A 157 0.57 -8.92 1.78
N ALA A 158 1.17 -7.85 2.29
CA ALA A 158 1.14 -6.54 1.65
C ALA A 158 1.88 -6.53 0.30
N ALA A 159 3.01 -7.23 0.20
CA ALA A 159 3.74 -7.35 -1.06
C ALA A 159 2.94 -8.10 -2.14
N VAL A 160 2.23 -9.16 -1.77
CA VAL A 160 1.35 -9.91 -2.71
C VAL A 160 0.20 -9.01 -3.18
N VAL A 161 -0.52 -8.37 -2.26
CA VAL A 161 -1.62 -7.45 -2.62
C VAL A 161 -1.14 -6.34 -3.55
N HIS A 162 0.00 -5.72 -3.23
CA HIS A 162 0.60 -4.66 -4.02
C HIS A 162 0.99 -5.14 -5.43
N GLY A 163 1.71 -6.27 -5.50
CA GLY A 163 2.19 -6.83 -6.77
C GLY A 163 1.04 -7.28 -7.68
N GLU A 164 0.01 -7.92 -7.11
CA GLU A 164 -1.18 -8.35 -7.85
C GLU A 164 -1.93 -7.17 -8.46
N LEU A 165 -2.19 -6.11 -7.71
CA LEU A 165 -2.89 -4.93 -8.22
C LEU A 165 -2.09 -4.20 -9.29
N LEU A 166 -0.76 -4.10 -9.16
CA LEU A 166 0.10 -3.55 -10.21
C LEU A 166 0.11 -4.42 -11.48
N ALA A 167 0.15 -5.76 -11.32
CA ALA A 167 0.16 -6.68 -12.46
C ALA A 167 -1.18 -6.70 -13.20
N LEU A 168 -2.30 -6.60 -12.46
CA LEU A 168 -3.64 -6.61 -13.02
C LEU A 168 -4.02 -5.28 -13.69
N ALA A 169 -3.54 -4.17 -13.15
CA ALA A 169 -3.88 -2.82 -13.62
C ALA A 169 -5.41 -2.65 -13.88
N PRO A 170 -6.26 -2.84 -12.86
CA PRO A 170 -7.71 -2.95 -13.07
C PRO A 170 -8.41 -1.62 -13.31
N PHE A 171 -7.81 -0.48 -12.93
CA PHE A 171 -8.46 0.84 -12.92
C PHE A 171 -7.76 1.90 -13.79
N GLY A 172 -6.69 1.55 -14.50
CA GLY A 172 -5.99 2.45 -15.43
C GLY A 172 -4.98 3.38 -14.74
N GLU A 173 -5.05 4.68 -15.02
CA GLU A 173 -4.00 5.65 -14.62
C GLU A 173 -3.68 5.69 -13.13
N VAL A 174 -4.63 5.36 -12.27
CA VAL A 174 -4.47 5.41 -10.81
C VAL A 174 -4.14 4.07 -10.16
N ASP A 175 -3.91 3.02 -10.95
CA ASP A 175 -3.60 1.67 -10.44
C ASP A 175 -2.45 1.67 -9.42
N GLY A 176 -1.39 2.42 -9.68
CA GLY A 176 -0.27 2.54 -8.77
C GLY A 176 -0.64 3.17 -7.43
N ILE A 177 -1.51 4.20 -7.42
CA ILE A 177 -2.01 4.84 -6.20
C ILE A 177 -2.85 3.84 -5.40
N ILE A 178 -3.76 3.13 -6.07
CA ILE A 178 -4.64 2.13 -5.45
C ILE A 178 -3.83 0.96 -4.90
N ALA A 179 -2.86 0.44 -5.65
CA ALA A 179 -2.01 -0.67 -5.23
C ALA A 179 -1.20 -0.34 -3.96
N ARG A 180 -0.60 0.85 -3.88
CA ARG A 180 0.11 1.31 -2.68
C ARG A 180 -0.85 1.51 -1.50
N ALA A 181 -2.03 2.09 -1.72
CA ALA A 181 -3.06 2.25 -0.69
C ALA A 181 -3.56 0.90 -0.15
N ALA A 182 -3.81 -0.08 -1.01
CA ALA A 182 -4.22 -1.43 -0.64
C ALA A 182 -3.12 -2.17 0.14
N ALA A 183 -1.85 -2.01 -0.25
CA ALA A 183 -0.71 -2.53 0.50
C ALA A 183 -0.66 -1.92 1.91
N ARG A 184 -0.86 -0.61 2.04
CA ARG A 184 -0.89 0.08 3.33
C ARG A 184 -2.06 -0.38 4.20
N LEU A 185 -3.27 -0.53 3.65
CA LEU A 185 -4.40 -1.13 4.35
C LEU A 185 -4.08 -2.54 4.85
N THR A 186 -3.36 -3.34 4.06
CA THR A 186 -2.95 -4.69 4.44
C THR A 186 -1.93 -4.67 5.58
N VAL A 187 -0.95 -3.77 5.55
CA VAL A 187 0.03 -3.59 6.64
C VAL A 187 -0.66 -3.21 7.95
N ILE A 188 -1.65 -2.31 7.89
CA ILE A 188 -2.46 -1.91 9.06
C ILE A 188 -3.33 -3.08 9.54
N ALA A 189 -4.04 -3.73 8.63
CA ALA A 189 -4.97 -4.83 8.93
C ALA A 189 -4.27 -6.06 9.53
N SER A 190 -3.03 -6.34 9.11
CA SER A 190 -2.21 -7.43 9.65
C SER A 190 -1.69 -7.17 11.07
N GLY A 191 -1.86 -5.95 11.59
CA GLY A 191 -1.32 -5.54 12.89
C GLY A 191 0.17 -5.22 12.87
N LEU A 192 0.82 -5.23 11.71
CA LEU A 192 2.24 -4.88 11.58
C LEU A 192 2.49 -3.39 11.88
N ASP A 193 1.67 -2.51 11.32
CA ASP A 193 1.69 -1.06 11.60
C ASP A 193 0.28 -0.55 11.90
N PRO A 194 -0.32 -0.90 13.04
CA PRO A 194 -1.72 -0.61 13.35
C PRO A 194 -2.03 0.88 13.45
N LYS A 195 -1.02 1.73 13.58
CA LYS A 195 -1.15 3.19 13.63
C LYS A 195 -0.90 3.88 12.29
N GLY A 196 -0.46 3.15 11.26
CA GLY A 196 -0.19 3.68 9.93
C GLY A 196 0.96 4.70 9.89
N LEU A 197 2.02 4.46 10.65
CA LEU A 197 3.15 5.39 10.80
C LEU A 197 4.20 5.27 9.68
N VAL A 198 4.35 4.07 9.10
CA VAL A 198 5.40 3.77 8.14
C VAL A 198 5.07 4.35 6.75
N VAL A 199 6.08 4.87 6.05
CA VAL A 199 5.93 5.60 4.77
C VAL A 199 6.76 4.94 3.65
N PRO A 200 6.40 3.72 3.20
CA PRO A 200 7.15 3.03 2.14
C PRO A 200 7.09 3.74 0.80
N GLU A 201 6.09 4.59 0.56
CA GLU A 201 5.91 5.36 -0.68
C GLU A 201 7.10 6.28 -0.96
N VAL A 202 7.76 6.81 0.07
CA VAL A 202 8.98 7.62 -0.06
C VAL A 202 10.13 6.78 -0.64
N ALA A 203 10.24 5.51 -0.26
CA ALA A 203 11.24 4.60 -0.83
C ALA A 203 10.92 4.27 -2.29
N HIS A 204 9.66 4.06 -2.64
CA HIS A 204 9.22 3.84 -4.02
C HIS A 204 9.54 5.06 -4.89
N PHE A 205 9.28 6.26 -4.41
CA PHE A 205 9.60 7.51 -5.11
C PHE A 205 11.11 7.69 -5.33
N ARG A 206 11.93 7.46 -4.29
CA ARG A 206 13.38 7.60 -4.41
C ARG A 206 14.05 6.55 -5.30
N ARG A 207 13.37 5.42 -5.58
CA ARG A 207 13.90 4.28 -6.36
C ARG A 207 12.90 3.80 -7.41
N GLN A 208 12.37 4.74 -8.20
CA GLN A 208 11.31 4.45 -9.17
C GLN A 208 11.68 3.35 -10.17
N ASP A 209 12.92 3.33 -10.66
CA ASP A 209 13.39 2.32 -11.61
C ASP A 209 13.45 0.92 -10.98
N GLU A 210 13.95 0.82 -9.73
CA GLU A 210 13.97 -0.45 -8.99
C GLU A 210 12.53 -0.91 -8.69
N TYR A 211 11.66 0.00 -8.27
CA TYR A 211 10.24 -0.28 -8.04
C TYR A 211 9.57 -0.84 -9.29
N ALA A 212 9.67 -0.13 -10.42
CA ALA A 212 9.06 -0.56 -11.68
C ALA A 212 9.66 -1.88 -12.20
N SER A 213 10.97 -2.07 -12.11
CA SER A 213 11.61 -3.29 -12.59
C SER A 213 11.27 -4.51 -11.75
N THR A 214 11.22 -4.39 -10.42
CA THR A 214 10.86 -5.51 -9.54
C THR A 214 9.36 -5.84 -9.63
N ALA A 215 8.48 -4.85 -9.83
CA ALA A 215 7.06 -5.09 -10.10
C ALA A 215 6.84 -5.89 -11.40
N ARG A 216 7.56 -5.54 -12.48
CA ARG A 216 7.54 -6.33 -13.72
C ARG A 216 8.07 -7.75 -13.54
N ARG A 217 9.08 -7.95 -12.70
CA ARG A 217 9.57 -9.31 -12.39
C ARG A 217 8.54 -10.12 -11.59
N PHE A 218 7.81 -9.49 -10.68
CA PHE A 218 6.70 -10.14 -9.97
C PHE A 218 5.63 -10.63 -10.95
N SER A 219 5.22 -9.80 -11.91
CA SER A 219 4.17 -10.15 -12.88
C SER A 219 4.53 -11.35 -13.78
N SER A 220 5.82 -11.71 -13.89
CA SER A 220 6.24 -12.92 -14.62
C SER A 220 5.87 -14.22 -13.89
N GLY A 221 5.54 -14.16 -12.59
CA GLY A 221 5.24 -15.34 -11.77
C GLY A 221 6.44 -16.24 -11.47
N SER A 222 7.66 -15.86 -11.89
CA SER A 222 8.85 -16.65 -11.60
C SER A 222 9.21 -16.59 -10.11
N THR A 223 9.71 -17.68 -9.56
CA THR A 223 10.14 -17.78 -8.16
C THR A 223 11.10 -16.65 -7.77
N GLU A 224 12.09 -16.39 -8.63
CA GLU A 224 13.08 -15.33 -8.43
C GLU A 224 12.45 -13.93 -8.52
N GLY A 225 11.49 -13.74 -9.44
CA GLY A 225 10.79 -12.47 -9.58
C GLY A 225 9.91 -12.15 -8.37
N VAL A 226 9.19 -13.14 -7.88
CA VAL A 226 8.36 -13.02 -6.68
C VAL A 226 9.22 -12.78 -5.44
N ALA A 227 10.32 -13.52 -5.25
CA ALA A 227 11.25 -13.33 -4.14
C ALA A 227 11.86 -11.91 -4.15
N ALA A 228 12.31 -11.45 -5.32
CA ALA A 228 12.90 -10.11 -5.49
C ALA A 228 11.90 -9.01 -5.15
N TRP A 229 10.64 -9.15 -5.56
CA TRP A 229 9.57 -8.20 -5.24
C TRP A 229 9.26 -8.14 -3.74
N ILE A 230 9.04 -9.30 -3.10
CA ILE A 230 8.76 -9.37 -1.66
C ILE A 230 9.93 -8.74 -0.87
N THR A 231 11.16 -9.09 -1.21
CA THR A 231 12.37 -8.53 -0.58
C THR A 231 12.46 -7.01 -0.80
N TYR A 232 12.14 -6.52 -2.00
CA TYR A 232 12.06 -5.09 -2.30
C TYR A 232 11.01 -4.38 -1.43
N CYS A 233 9.80 -4.95 -1.30
CA CYS A 233 8.74 -4.39 -0.47
C CYS A 233 9.15 -4.35 1.02
N CYS A 234 9.79 -5.39 1.54
CA CYS A 234 10.33 -5.41 2.91
C CYS A 234 11.38 -4.29 3.13
N ARG A 235 12.32 -4.12 2.20
CA ARG A 235 13.30 -3.01 2.26
C ARG A 235 12.64 -1.63 2.16
N SER A 236 11.53 -1.52 1.42
CA SER A 236 10.75 -0.28 1.34
C SER A 236 10.02 0.02 2.65
N LEU A 237 9.49 -1.00 3.34
CA LEU A 237 8.93 -0.88 4.68
C LEU A 237 9.99 -0.45 5.70
N GLU A 238 11.18 -1.06 5.69
CA GLU A 238 12.32 -0.65 6.54
C GLU A 238 12.73 0.81 6.29
N ALA A 239 12.82 1.22 5.01
CA ALA A 239 13.12 2.62 4.66
C ALA A 239 11.99 3.56 5.09
N GLY A 240 10.74 3.15 4.96
CA GLY A 240 9.56 3.87 5.44
C GLY A 240 9.51 3.99 6.97
N ALA A 241 10.03 3.00 7.68
CA ALA A 241 10.19 3.07 9.14
C ALA A 241 11.23 4.13 9.54
N ARG A 242 12.36 4.24 8.80
CA ARG A 242 13.34 5.33 9.02
C ARG A 242 12.73 6.71 8.78
N GLU A 243 11.89 6.86 7.76
CA GLU A 243 11.15 8.11 7.49
C GLU A 243 10.19 8.42 8.64
N ALA A 244 9.45 7.43 9.15
CA ALA A 244 8.54 7.58 10.28
C ALA A 244 9.27 8.01 11.57
N ARG A 245 10.48 7.51 11.82
CA ARG A 245 11.32 7.97 12.95
C ARG A 245 11.71 9.43 12.80
N SER A 246 12.12 9.85 11.59
CA SER A 246 12.43 11.27 11.33
C SER A 246 11.24 12.19 11.59
N ILE A 247 10.02 11.76 11.22
CA ILE A 247 8.78 12.48 11.55
C ILE A 247 8.59 12.56 13.08
N ALA A 248 8.75 11.43 13.78
CA ALA A 248 8.59 11.37 15.23
C ALA A 248 9.60 12.25 15.98
N ASP A 249 10.83 12.35 15.48
CA ASP A 249 11.87 13.23 16.03
C ASP A 249 11.52 14.72 15.84
N SER A 250 10.98 15.09 14.66
CA SER A 250 10.58 16.48 14.36
C SER A 250 9.38 16.98 15.17
N VAL A 251 8.46 16.09 15.56
CA VAL A 251 7.29 16.44 16.39
C VAL A 251 7.67 16.68 17.86
N ARG A 252 8.85 16.18 18.30
CA ARG A 252 9.35 16.38 19.68
C ARG A 252 10.08 17.71 19.89
N SER A 253 10.50 18.37 18.82
CA SER A 253 11.20 19.65 18.84
C SER A 253 10.21 20.79 18.95
#